data_e04e7eab88e20713949f1ba53897e4a1
#
_entry.id   e04e7eab88e20713949f1ba53897e4a1
#
_cell.length_a   1.000
_cell.length_b   1.000
_cell.length_c   1.000
_cell.angle_alpha   90.00
_cell.angle_beta   90.00
_cell.angle_gamma   90.00
#
_symmetry.space_group_name_H-M   'P 1'
#
loop_
_entity.id
_entity.type
_entity.pdbx_description
1 polymer ?
#
loop_
_entity_poly.entity_id
_entity_poly.type
_entity_poly.pdbx_seq_one_letter_code
_entity_poly.pdbx_strand_id
1 'polypeptide(L)'
;MKHSTFNLIVILSLFSTAVNAQSPGGVAGFVKWVNGNGNTPVQLTGAGGLTFIGVGKIQKEGEQLLWNVSTQAGKTERVQTTARTANLTKGTFMNYAGRDTLPQLRLYAYSTSSANGTRGTFNVGGMTKEKLPVKALKNGMMEYVVYDRALTATERMRVESALALRHGITLAHSYLNSKGETIRNYYRLKTYNHRVAGIISDATSKLDRTTGESSESEAVIKVAAKSINEGASFLWGDNAKQISFSNDKGNGKWMQRQWAATTTGQPAEQLTLTFDTRSIHQLQPLDKDEHYYLAVDNSGTGKFPISQIHYYKAQDSHADSIVFANISTDAGESIFTFRIAKDFFATVEIAQPRCATAEKGQLKVLFTGGTAPYNVTISLDGKACYSQSTSDSILTISNLQQGKYVIAAKDYTGKTLLNEIMISNADMADVPELQDVHFSQGASRDYRLNTKSDYICRWKSPKGRYLSGESVTLDEDGQYILELTNNDGCSTTRTLNVSTMAGDGFARHSVSPNPTIDGNVDVRVEMSKSLPLELRLYSPDGALLQKETHLSDTYHATHCYLPMSGVYVLEMNSGNSRKTIKLIRN
;
A
#
# COMPACT_ATOMS: atom_id res chain seq x y z
N MET A 1 -77.81 -32.15 6.84
CA MET A 1 -76.49 -32.07 7.40
C MET A 1 -75.51 -32.01 6.22
N LYS A 2 -74.95 -30.86 5.90
CA LYS A 2 -73.99 -30.65 4.84
C LYS A 2 -72.66 -30.23 5.53
N HIS A 3 -71.63 -31.09 5.49
CA HIS A 3 -70.31 -30.75 5.95
C HIS A 3 -69.58 -29.91 4.89
N SER A 4 -69.27 -28.69 5.28
CA SER A 4 -68.45 -27.80 4.51
C SER A 4 -66.97 -28.02 4.94
N THR A 5 -66.15 -28.56 4.05
CA THR A 5 -64.69 -28.71 4.24
C THR A 5 -64.03 -27.40 3.83
N PHE A 6 -63.43 -26.73 4.80
CA PHE A 6 -62.61 -25.54 4.60
C PHE A 6 -61.19 -26.01 4.19
N ASN A 7 -60.80 -25.81 2.94
CA ASN A 7 -59.44 -26.00 2.50
C ASN A 7 -58.58 -24.80 2.92
N LEU A 8 -57.70 -25.04 3.90
CA LEU A 8 -56.68 -24.09 4.31
C LEU A 8 -55.50 -24.17 3.34
N ILE A 9 -55.40 -23.20 2.41
CA ILE A 9 -54.23 -23.06 1.56
C ILE A 9 -53.14 -22.39 2.42
N VAL A 10 -52.16 -23.19 2.87
CA VAL A 10 -50.92 -22.70 3.48
C VAL A 10 -50.04 -22.22 2.34
N ILE A 11 -49.97 -20.90 2.17
CA ILE A 11 -48.93 -20.27 1.32
C ILE A 11 -47.62 -20.38 2.10
N LEU A 12 -46.81 -21.36 1.74
CA LEU A 12 -45.42 -21.43 2.17
C LEU A 12 -44.66 -20.32 1.43
N SER A 13 -44.50 -19.18 2.07
CA SER A 13 -43.53 -18.18 1.62
C SER A 13 -42.12 -18.77 1.80
N LEU A 14 -41.57 -19.28 0.70
CA LEU A 14 -40.16 -19.58 0.60
C LEU A 14 -39.39 -18.24 0.73
N PHE A 15 -39.06 -17.89 1.96
CA PHE A 15 -37.94 -16.99 2.18
C PHE A 15 -36.70 -17.74 1.68
N SER A 16 -36.31 -17.50 0.42
CA SER A 16 -34.96 -17.79 -0.03
C SER A 16 -34.05 -16.88 0.79
N THR A 17 -33.52 -17.38 1.89
CA THR A 17 -32.29 -16.82 2.42
C THR A 17 -31.29 -16.92 1.27
N ALA A 18 -31.02 -15.79 0.64
CA ALA A 18 -29.91 -15.68 -0.29
C ALA A 18 -28.68 -16.06 0.54
N VAL A 19 -28.25 -17.31 0.41
CA VAL A 19 -26.92 -17.73 0.84
C VAL A 19 -26.01 -16.81 0.06
N ASN A 20 -25.42 -15.81 0.73
CA ASN A 20 -24.42 -14.94 0.15
C ASN A 20 -23.33 -15.85 -0.39
N ALA A 21 -23.36 -16.11 -1.68
CA ALA A 21 -22.37 -16.98 -2.31
C ALA A 21 -20.99 -16.32 -2.08
N GLN A 22 -20.18 -16.97 -1.28
CA GLN A 22 -18.82 -16.55 -1.01
C GLN A 22 -18.06 -16.42 -2.33
N SER A 23 -17.45 -15.27 -2.60
CA SER A 23 -16.77 -14.95 -3.86
C SER A 23 -15.58 -14.03 -3.60
N PRO A 24 -14.57 -13.98 -4.46
CA PRO A 24 -13.47 -13.03 -4.30
C PRO A 24 -13.99 -11.61 -4.16
N GLY A 25 -13.56 -10.90 -3.12
CA GLY A 25 -14.03 -9.57 -2.79
C GLY A 25 -15.51 -9.47 -2.39
N GLY A 26 -16.21 -10.58 -2.17
CA GLY A 26 -17.65 -10.60 -1.88
C GLY A 26 -18.52 -10.08 -3.03
N VAL A 27 -18.03 -10.12 -4.28
CA VAL A 27 -18.77 -9.62 -5.45
C VAL A 27 -19.54 -10.77 -6.08
N ALA A 28 -20.84 -10.72 -5.98
CA ALA A 28 -21.75 -11.74 -6.53
C ALA A 28 -21.87 -11.68 -8.05
N GLY A 29 -22.48 -12.74 -8.61
CA GLY A 29 -22.81 -12.79 -10.05
C GLY A 29 -21.64 -13.16 -10.96
N PHE A 30 -20.59 -13.80 -10.44
CA PHE A 30 -19.58 -14.42 -11.29
C PHE A 30 -20.14 -15.64 -12.02
N VAL A 31 -19.73 -15.83 -13.27
CA VAL A 31 -20.09 -17.02 -14.06
C VAL A 31 -19.08 -18.15 -13.86
N LYS A 32 -17.85 -17.82 -13.49
CA LYS A 32 -16.81 -18.79 -13.16
C LYS A 32 -15.81 -18.22 -12.17
N TRP A 33 -15.48 -19.01 -11.17
CA TRP A 33 -14.33 -18.79 -10.30
C TRP A 33 -13.53 -20.10 -10.21
N VAL A 34 -12.25 -20.01 -10.49
CA VAL A 34 -11.30 -21.13 -10.42
C VAL A 34 -10.18 -20.74 -9.47
N ASN A 35 -9.97 -21.56 -8.46
CA ASN A 35 -8.84 -21.48 -7.54
C ASN A 35 -8.00 -22.74 -7.74
N GLY A 36 -6.83 -22.58 -8.33
CA GLY A 36 -5.96 -23.65 -8.80
C GLY A 36 -5.90 -23.75 -10.33
N ASN A 37 -5.05 -24.65 -10.84
CA ASN A 37 -4.82 -24.83 -12.27
C ASN A 37 -6.05 -25.45 -12.97
N GLY A 38 -6.96 -24.62 -13.42
CA GLY A 38 -8.15 -25.04 -14.16
C GLY A 38 -8.41 -24.20 -15.39
N ASN A 39 -8.63 -24.84 -16.55
CA ASN A 39 -8.87 -24.16 -17.82
C ASN A 39 -10.21 -24.56 -18.44
N THR A 40 -11.26 -24.66 -17.65
CA THR A 40 -12.58 -25.02 -18.16
C THR A 40 -13.20 -23.84 -18.93
N PRO A 41 -13.59 -24.01 -20.20
CA PRO A 41 -14.28 -22.99 -20.96
C PRO A 41 -15.58 -22.55 -20.30
N VAL A 42 -15.94 -21.27 -20.46
CA VAL A 42 -17.16 -20.65 -19.92
C VAL A 42 -17.97 -20.04 -21.05
N GLN A 43 -19.28 -20.29 -21.06
CA GLN A 43 -20.19 -19.65 -21.99
C GLN A 43 -20.60 -18.29 -21.45
N LEU A 44 -20.43 -17.24 -22.29
CA LEU A 44 -20.83 -15.87 -21.98
C LEU A 44 -22.05 -15.50 -22.81
N THR A 45 -23.02 -14.84 -22.20
CA THR A 45 -24.22 -14.33 -22.88
C THR A 45 -23.94 -13.01 -23.60
N GLY A 46 -22.95 -12.26 -23.12
CA GLY A 46 -22.53 -10.97 -23.67
C GLY A 46 -23.51 -9.84 -23.41
N ALA A 47 -24.52 -10.04 -22.56
CA ALA A 47 -25.59 -9.06 -22.35
C ALA A 47 -25.15 -7.80 -21.60
N GLY A 48 -24.14 -7.91 -20.72
CA GLY A 48 -23.72 -6.84 -19.81
C GLY A 48 -22.24 -6.48 -19.88
N GLY A 49 -21.54 -6.92 -20.94
CA GLY A 49 -20.09 -6.78 -21.03
C GLY A 49 -19.34 -7.98 -20.43
N LEU A 50 -18.11 -7.77 -20.02
CA LEU A 50 -17.24 -8.82 -19.48
C LEU A 50 -16.27 -8.24 -18.46
N THR A 51 -16.08 -8.93 -17.34
CA THR A 51 -14.92 -8.69 -16.48
C THR A 51 -14.19 -10.00 -16.23
N PHE A 52 -12.88 -9.96 -16.38
CA PHE A 52 -11.94 -11.02 -16.04
C PHE A 52 -10.90 -10.47 -15.07
N ILE A 53 -10.68 -11.18 -13.96
CA ILE A 53 -9.59 -10.87 -13.03
C ILE A 53 -8.90 -12.18 -12.67
N GLY A 54 -7.57 -12.23 -12.79
CA GLY A 54 -6.84 -13.47 -12.55
C GLY A 54 -5.38 -13.25 -12.20
N VAL A 55 -4.80 -14.24 -11.53
CA VAL A 55 -3.39 -14.30 -11.14
C VAL A 55 -2.68 -15.38 -11.92
N GLY A 56 -1.60 -15.01 -12.61
CA GLY A 56 -0.75 -15.92 -13.36
C GLY A 56 0.71 -15.78 -13.01
N LYS A 57 1.47 -16.87 -13.15
CA LYS A 57 2.92 -16.87 -12.96
C LYS A 57 3.64 -16.70 -14.29
N ILE A 58 4.30 -15.57 -14.48
CA ILE A 58 5.09 -15.28 -15.67
C ILE A 58 6.48 -15.89 -15.51
N GLN A 59 6.86 -16.76 -16.45
CA GLN A 59 8.14 -17.50 -16.43
C GLN A 59 9.22 -16.84 -17.29
N LYS A 60 8.80 -16.21 -18.40
CA LYS A 60 9.70 -15.60 -19.39
C LYS A 60 9.05 -14.35 -19.97
N GLU A 61 9.86 -13.40 -20.38
CA GLU A 61 9.40 -12.28 -21.20
C GLU A 61 8.90 -12.77 -22.56
N GLY A 62 7.97 -12.04 -23.12
CA GLY A 62 7.38 -12.30 -24.42
C GLY A 62 5.86 -12.26 -24.41
N GLU A 63 5.27 -12.35 -25.59
CA GLU A 63 3.83 -12.37 -25.73
C GLU A 63 3.26 -13.69 -25.25
N GLN A 64 2.28 -13.62 -24.36
CA GLN A 64 1.58 -14.78 -23.82
C GLN A 64 0.08 -14.52 -23.85
N LEU A 65 -0.66 -15.52 -24.35
CA LEU A 65 -2.11 -15.47 -24.36
C LEU A 65 -2.65 -15.77 -22.97
N LEU A 66 -3.32 -14.79 -22.34
CA LEU A 66 -3.95 -14.97 -21.04
C LEU A 66 -5.33 -15.60 -21.18
N TRP A 67 -6.14 -15.07 -22.08
CA TRP A 67 -7.49 -15.56 -22.37
C TRP A 67 -7.96 -15.10 -23.76
N ASN A 68 -9.02 -15.71 -24.24
CA ASN A 68 -9.72 -15.30 -25.45
C ASN A 68 -11.23 -15.55 -25.32
N VAL A 69 -12.01 -14.86 -26.15
CA VAL A 69 -13.43 -15.17 -26.38
C VAL A 69 -13.60 -15.61 -27.81
N SER A 70 -14.07 -16.86 -28.02
CA SER A 70 -14.42 -17.39 -29.32
C SER A 70 -15.91 -17.15 -29.58
N THR A 71 -16.27 -16.33 -30.55
CA THR A 71 -17.66 -16.05 -30.93
C THR A 71 -18.17 -17.08 -31.90
N GLN A 72 -19.52 -17.23 -32.01
CA GLN A 72 -20.15 -18.13 -33.00
C GLN A 72 -19.86 -17.71 -34.46
N ALA A 73 -19.48 -16.46 -34.72
CA ALA A 73 -19.12 -15.93 -36.04
C ALA A 73 -17.64 -16.15 -36.41
N GLY A 74 -16.90 -16.98 -35.67
CA GLY A 74 -15.49 -17.27 -35.95
C GLY A 74 -14.51 -16.12 -35.62
N LYS A 75 -14.98 -15.00 -35.06
CA LYS A 75 -14.12 -13.91 -34.60
C LYS A 75 -13.64 -14.21 -33.19
N THR A 76 -12.34 -14.29 -33.00
CA THR A 76 -11.72 -14.45 -31.70
C THR A 76 -11.20 -13.09 -31.26
N GLU A 77 -11.77 -12.53 -30.18
CA GLU A 77 -11.16 -11.39 -29.49
C GLU A 77 -10.06 -11.91 -28.58
N ARG A 78 -8.87 -11.32 -28.69
CA ARG A 78 -7.66 -11.80 -28.01
C ARG A 78 -7.16 -10.74 -27.05
N VAL A 79 -6.74 -11.18 -25.86
CA VAL A 79 -5.85 -10.40 -25.00
C VAL A 79 -4.51 -11.08 -25.02
N GLN A 80 -3.56 -10.40 -25.63
CA GLN A 80 -2.16 -10.81 -25.60
C GLN A 80 -1.45 -9.93 -24.59
N THR A 81 -0.66 -10.50 -23.71
CA THR A 81 0.23 -9.71 -22.89
C THR A 81 1.66 -9.99 -23.29
N THR A 82 2.37 -8.93 -23.64
CA THR A 82 3.80 -8.88 -23.35
C THR A 82 3.96 -8.62 -21.85
N ALA A 83 5.15 -8.74 -21.33
CA ALA A 83 5.41 -8.40 -19.92
C ALA A 83 4.94 -6.96 -19.55
N ARG A 84 4.56 -6.12 -20.51
CA ARG A 84 4.23 -4.70 -20.34
C ARG A 84 2.97 -4.22 -21.05
N THR A 85 2.42 -4.95 -22.02
CA THR A 85 1.34 -4.45 -22.88
C THR A 85 0.27 -5.51 -23.13
N ALA A 86 -0.99 -5.07 -23.30
CA ALA A 86 -2.09 -5.89 -23.74
C ALA A 86 -2.70 -5.30 -25.01
N ASN A 87 -2.80 -6.09 -26.09
CA ASN A 87 -3.51 -5.72 -27.30
C ASN A 87 -5.00 -6.00 -27.10
N LEU A 88 -5.78 -4.95 -26.91
CA LEU A 88 -7.22 -4.99 -26.68
C LEU A 88 -7.92 -4.18 -27.74
N THR A 89 -8.95 -4.76 -28.32
CA THR A 89 -9.78 -4.04 -29.25
C THR A 89 -10.78 -3.10 -28.58
N LYS A 90 -11.21 -3.40 -27.33
CA LYS A 90 -12.11 -2.53 -26.52
C LYS A 90 -12.13 -2.99 -25.07
N GLY A 91 -11.86 -2.10 -24.13
CA GLY A 91 -12.00 -2.36 -22.69
C GLY A 91 -10.86 -1.82 -21.84
N THR A 92 -11.01 -1.91 -20.53
CA THR A 92 -10.03 -1.52 -19.52
C THR A 92 -9.17 -2.71 -19.13
N PHE A 93 -7.86 -2.57 -19.21
CA PHE A 93 -6.91 -3.59 -18.76
C PHE A 93 -5.98 -3.04 -17.71
N MET A 94 -5.79 -3.83 -16.63
CA MET A 94 -4.88 -3.51 -15.55
C MET A 94 -3.93 -4.70 -15.32
N ASN A 95 -2.66 -4.39 -15.08
CA ASN A 95 -1.63 -5.35 -14.79
C ASN A 95 -0.85 -4.87 -13.58
N TYR A 96 -0.95 -5.63 -12.49
CA TYR A 96 -0.19 -5.39 -11.27
C TYR A 96 0.94 -6.40 -11.21
N ALA A 97 2.15 -5.89 -11.25
CA ALA A 97 3.36 -6.66 -11.10
C ALA A 97 4.32 -5.90 -10.18
N GLY A 98 5.02 -6.62 -9.34
CA GLY A 98 6.21 -6.08 -8.72
C GLY A 98 7.25 -5.70 -9.79
N ARG A 99 8.24 -4.88 -9.45
CA ARG A 99 9.37 -4.54 -10.33
C ARG A 99 10.40 -5.67 -10.46
N ASP A 100 10.01 -6.88 -10.16
CA ASP A 100 10.88 -8.02 -9.96
C ASP A 100 11.28 -8.70 -11.27
N THR A 101 12.41 -9.38 -11.19
CA THR A 101 12.88 -10.27 -12.24
C THR A 101 11.99 -11.51 -12.34
N LEU A 102 11.93 -12.10 -13.54
CA LEU A 102 11.18 -13.33 -13.77
C LEU A 102 11.85 -14.56 -13.10
N PRO A 103 11.08 -15.52 -12.60
CA PRO A 103 9.62 -15.66 -12.68
C PRO A 103 8.87 -14.86 -11.60
N GLN A 104 7.74 -14.26 -11.94
CA GLN A 104 6.95 -13.44 -11.01
C GLN A 104 5.45 -13.73 -11.10
N LEU A 105 4.74 -13.49 -10.00
CA LEU A 105 3.28 -13.46 -9.99
C LEU A 105 2.78 -12.12 -10.51
N ARG A 106 1.71 -12.17 -11.31
CA ARG A 106 1.01 -10.98 -11.79
C ARG A 106 -0.49 -11.14 -11.65
N LEU A 107 -1.14 -10.08 -11.23
CA LEU A 107 -2.58 -9.94 -11.24
C LEU A 107 -2.98 -9.14 -12.47
N TYR A 108 -3.90 -9.69 -13.25
CA TYR A 108 -4.47 -9.08 -14.43
C TYR A 108 -5.95 -8.82 -14.22
N ALA A 109 -6.42 -7.64 -14.55
CA ALA A 109 -7.83 -7.30 -14.55
C ALA A 109 -8.21 -6.70 -15.89
N TYR A 110 -9.30 -7.18 -16.46
CA TYR A 110 -9.91 -6.65 -17.67
C TYR A 110 -11.40 -6.44 -17.46
N SER A 111 -11.92 -5.31 -17.89
CA SER A 111 -13.34 -5.02 -17.83
C SER A 111 -13.79 -4.22 -19.04
N THR A 112 -14.92 -4.59 -19.62
CA THR A 112 -15.58 -3.87 -20.72
C THR A 112 -17.08 -3.88 -20.53
N SER A 113 -17.72 -2.75 -20.81
CA SER A 113 -19.18 -2.62 -20.90
C SER A 113 -19.73 -2.91 -22.31
N SER A 114 -18.83 -3.11 -23.30
CA SER A 114 -19.24 -3.39 -24.68
C SER A 114 -19.83 -4.79 -24.79
N ALA A 115 -21.06 -4.90 -25.26
CA ALA A 115 -21.70 -6.17 -25.60
C ALA A 115 -21.08 -6.82 -26.87
N ASN A 116 -20.38 -6.05 -27.68
CA ASN A 116 -19.78 -6.55 -28.93
C ASN A 116 -18.51 -7.35 -28.59
N GLY A 117 -18.48 -8.63 -29.03
CA GLY A 117 -17.34 -9.52 -28.85
C GLY A 117 -17.26 -10.21 -27.48
N THR A 118 -18.22 -9.98 -26.57
CA THR A 118 -18.27 -10.65 -25.27
C THR A 118 -19.20 -11.86 -25.22
N ARG A 119 -19.99 -12.09 -26.28
CA ARG A 119 -20.84 -13.29 -26.41
C ARG A 119 -20.07 -14.43 -27.06
N GLY A 120 -19.95 -15.56 -26.35
CA GLY A 120 -19.28 -16.74 -26.91
C GLY A 120 -18.63 -17.58 -25.81
N THR A 121 -17.66 -18.40 -26.21
CA THR A 121 -16.92 -19.24 -25.31
C THR A 121 -15.66 -18.52 -24.80
N PHE A 122 -15.61 -18.26 -23.52
CA PHE A 122 -14.43 -17.71 -22.86
C PHE A 122 -13.46 -18.83 -22.51
N ASN A 123 -12.22 -18.71 -22.94
CA ASN A 123 -11.16 -19.68 -22.72
C ASN A 123 -9.98 -18.99 -22.02
N VAL A 124 -9.42 -19.64 -21.01
CA VAL A 124 -8.22 -19.20 -20.31
C VAL A 124 -7.01 -19.94 -20.86
N GLY A 125 -5.93 -19.23 -21.16
CA GLY A 125 -4.64 -19.81 -21.50
C GLY A 125 -4.66 -20.73 -22.72
N GLY A 126 -4.66 -20.23 -23.92
CA GLY A 126 -4.29 -20.98 -25.13
C GLY A 126 -5.12 -22.22 -25.52
N MET A 127 -6.25 -22.49 -24.88
CA MET A 127 -7.15 -23.58 -25.24
C MET A 127 -8.05 -23.19 -26.42
N THR A 128 -7.47 -22.95 -27.58
CA THR A 128 -8.22 -22.75 -28.81
C THR A 128 -7.81 -23.77 -29.85
N LYS A 129 -8.77 -24.22 -30.67
CA LYS A 129 -8.49 -25.04 -31.88
C LYS A 129 -7.72 -24.24 -32.93
N GLU A 130 -7.59 -22.95 -32.81
CA GLU A 130 -6.87 -22.07 -33.73
C GLU A 130 -5.36 -22.06 -33.43
N LYS A 131 -4.55 -22.16 -34.50
CA LYS A 131 -3.10 -21.94 -34.42
C LYS A 131 -2.86 -20.44 -34.16
N LEU A 132 -2.71 -20.05 -32.92
CA LEU A 132 -2.37 -18.69 -32.56
C LEU A 132 -0.86 -18.46 -32.70
N PRO A 133 -0.42 -17.30 -33.23
CA PRO A 133 1.00 -16.96 -33.34
C PRO A 133 1.66 -16.73 -31.98
N VAL A 134 0.90 -16.78 -30.89
CA VAL A 134 1.30 -16.46 -29.53
C VAL A 134 1.27 -17.70 -28.65
N LYS A 135 2.30 -17.87 -27.84
CA LYS A 135 2.39 -19.00 -26.90
C LYS A 135 1.37 -18.81 -25.77
N ALA A 136 0.68 -19.88 -25.40
CA ALA A 136 -0.15 -19.91 -24.21
C ALA A 136 0.69 -19.63 -22.95
N LEU A 137 0.07 -19.03 -21.93
CA LEU A 137 0.69 -18.88 -20.61
C LEU A 137 1.05 -20.28 -20.10
N LYS A 138 2.34 -20.54 -19.96
CA LYS A 138 2.84 -21.83 -19.45
C LYS A 138 2.33 -22.00 -18.00
N ASN A 139 1.69 -23.12 -17.71
CA ASN A 139 1.04 -23.45 -16.44
C ASN A 139 -0.30 -22.75 -16.15
N GLY A 140 -0.85 -21.97 -17.10
CA GLY A 140 -2.17 -21.35 -16.97
C GLY A 140 -2.25 -20.25 -15.90
N MET A 141 -3.47 -19.89 -15.55
CA MET A 141 -3.79 -19.01 -14.42
C MET A 141 -3.87 -19.84 -13.13
N MET A 142 -3.28 -19.32 -12.06
CA MET A 142 -3.34 -19.93 -10.73
C MET A 142 -4.71 -19.75 -10.08
N GLU A 143 -5.31 -18.59 -10.28
CA GLU A 143 -6.65 -18.25 -9.83
C GLU A 143 -7.24 -17.22 -10.77
N TYR A 144 -8.54 -17.33 -11.08
CA TYR A 144 -9.25 -16.33 -11.86
C TYR A 144 -10.74 -16.33 -11.60
N VAL A 145 -11.37 -15.21 -11.85
CA VAL A 145 -12.82 -15.03 -11.78
C VAL A 145 -13.31 -14.31 -13.04
N VAL A 146 -14.47 -14.73 -13.55
CA VAL A 146 -15.10 -14.22 -14.76
C VAL A 146 -16.51 -13.76 -14.42
N TYR A 147 -16.86 -12.56 -14.84
CA TYR A 147 -18.20 -12.00 -14.76
C TYR A 147 -18.71 -11.71 -16.16
N ASP A 148 -19.95 -12.11 -16.47
CA ASP A 148 -20.63 -11.81 -17.74
C ASP A 148 -21.27 -10.42 -17.67
N ARG A 149 -20.56 -9.46 -17.12
CA ARG A 149 -20.87 -8.05 -17.00
C ARG A 149 -19.63 -7.21 -16.74
N ALA A 150 -19.72 -5.92 -16.99
CA ALA A 150 -18.75 -4.98 -16.46
C ALA A 150 -18.94 -4.84 -14.94
N LEU A 151 -17.87 -4.94 -14.19
CA LEU A 151 -17.84 -4.56 -12.78
C LEU A 151 -17.64 -3.05 -12.64
N THR A 152 -18.25 -2.45 -11.63
CA THR A 152 -17.89 -1.09 -11.20
C THR A 152 -16.45 -1.06 -10.69
N ALA A 153 -15.84 0.12 -10.61
CA ALA A 153 -14.47 0.25 -10.10
C ALA A 153 -14.33 -0.31 -8.68
N THR A 154 -15.30 0.00 -7.81
CA THR A 154 -15.29 -0.50 -6.42
C THR A 154 -15.40 -2.03 -6.36
N GLU A 155 -16.30 -2.64 -7.13
CA GLU A 155 -16.41 -4.10 -7.20
C GLU A 155 -15.11 -4.73 -7.69
N ARG A 156 -14.51 -4.15 -8.74
CA ARG A 156 -13.23 -4.62 -9.28
C ARG A 156 -12.12 -4.51 -8.24
N MET A 157 -11.97 -3.36 -7.58
CA MET A 157 -10.97 -3.16 -6.52
C MET A 157 -11.15 -4.15 -5.35
N ARG A 158 -12.39 -4.50 -4.99
CA ARG A 158 -12.67 -5.53 -3.98
C ARG A 158 -12.14 -6.89 -4.40
N VAL A 159 -12.41 -7.30 -5.64
CA VAL A 159 -11.92 -8.58 -6.19
C VAL A 159 -10.39 -8.57 -6.32
N GLU A 160 -9.83 -7.49 -6.85
CA GLU A 160 -8.37 -7.31 -6.97
C GLU A 160 -7.69 -7.40 -5.60
N SER A 161 -8.26 -6.74 -4.58
CA SER A 161 -7.74 -6.78 -3.19
C SER A 161 -7.74 -8.19 -2.62
N ALA A 162 -8.84 -8.93 -2.80
CA ALA A 162 -8.94 -10.31 -2.30
C ALA A 162 -7.91 -11.23 -2.96
N LEU A 163 -7.75 -11.16 -4.29
CA LEU A 163 -6.76 -11.95 -5.02
C LEU A 163 -5.33 -11.51 -4.69
N ALA A 164 -5.07 -10.21 -4.61
CA ALA A 164 -3.76 -9.67 -4.27
C ALA A 164 -3.30 -10.11 -2.88
N LEU A 165 -4.16 -10.03 -1.87
CA LEU A 165 -3.86 -10.49 -0.50
C LEU A 165 -3.66 -12.01 -0.44
N ARG A 166 -4.42 -12.78 -1.21
CA ARG A 166 -4.27 -14.24 -1.27
C ARG A 166 -2.93 -14.65 -1.85
N HIS A 167 -2.42 -13.90 -2.82
CA HIS A 167 -1.19 -14.23 -3.55
C HIS A 167 0.01 -13.34 -3.17
N GLY A 168 -0.13 -12.40 -2.24
CA GLY A 168 0.96 -11.51 -1.80
C GLY A 168 1.45 -10.56 -2.89
N ILE A 169 0.53 -9.99 -3.68
CA ILE A 169 0.82 -9.07 -4.79
C ILE A 169 0.51 -7.63 -4.37
N THR A 170 1.42 -6.70 -4.66
CA THR A 170 1.20 -5.28 -4.38
C THR A 170 0.31 -4.64 -5.44
N LEU A 171 -0.73 -3.92 -5.00
CA LEU A 171 -1.62 -3.14 -5.85
C LEU A 171 -1.17 -1.67 -5.95
N ALA A 172 -1.52 -1.02 -7.05
CA ALA A 172 -1.30 0.41 -7.25
C ALA A 172 -2.52 1.26 -6.84
N HIS A 173 -3.38 0.72 -5.99
CA HIS A 173 -4.54 1.38 -5.39
C HIS A 173 -4.78 0.86 -3.97
N SER A 174 -5.71 1.47 -3.24
CA SER A 174 -6.09 1.06 -1.89
C SER A 174 -6.69 -0.34 -1.87
N TYR A 175 -6.42 -1.10 -0.81
CA TYR A 175 -7.04 -2.41 -0.58
C TYR A 175 -8.40 -2.24 0.09
N LEU A 176 -9.39 -2.94 -0.43
CA LEU A 176 -10.76 -2.94 0.08
C LEU A 176 -11.15 -4.33 0.63
N ASN A 177 -11.98 -4.34 1.68
CA ASN A 177 -12.66 -5.56 2.14
C ASN A 177 -13.91 -5.85 1.30
N SER A 178 -14.64 -6.92 1.61
CA SER A 178 -15.88 -7.31 0.92
C SER A 178 -17.01 -6.29 1.04
N LYS A 179 -16.96 -5.39 2.01
CA LYS A 179 -17.95 -4.31 2.18
C LYS A 179 -17.60 -3.06 1.37
N GLY A 180 -16.40 -3.01 0.76
CA GLY A 180 -15.88 -1.83 0.07
C GLY A 180 -15.21 -0.81 0.99
N GLU A 181 -14.96 -1.16 2.24
CA GLU A 181 -14.24 -0.33 3.20
C GLU A 181 -12.72 -0.44 2.95
N THR A 182 -12.02 0.69 3.05
CA THR A 182 -10.56 0.71 2.87
C THR A 182 -9.85 0.10 4.06
N ILE A 183 -9.17 -1.02 3.85
CA ILE A 183 -8.34 -1.71 4.86
C ILE A 183 -6.86 -1.35 4.79
N ARG A 184 -6.40 -0.76 3.68
CA ARG A 184 -5.08 -0.12 3.53
C ARG A 184 -5.16 0.97 2.48
N ASN A 185 -4.83 2.20 2.86
CA ASN A 185 -4.91 3.35 1.97
C ASN A 185 -3.58 3.52 1.20
N TYR A 186 -3.64 3.34 -0.13
CA TYR A 186 -2.49 3.47 -1.01
C TYR A 186 -1.86 4.87 -0.98
N TYR A 187 -2.68 5.91 -1.05
CA TYR A 187 -2.20 7.29 -1.16
C TYR A 187 -1.55 7.76 0.14
N ARG A 188 -2.14 7.40 1.27
CA ARG A 188 -1.63 7.73 2.59
C ARG A 188 -0.31 7.02 2.90
N LEU A 189 -0.18 5.77 2.46
CA LEU A 189 0.99 4.92 2.68
C LEU A 189 1.86 4.75 1.42
N LYS A 190 1.86 5.73 0.50
CA LYS A 190 2.53 5.62 -0.80
C LYS A 190 4.02 5.27 -0.67
N THR A 191 4.73 5.85 0.31
CA THR A 191 6.13 5.54 0.60
C THR A 191 6.34 4.09 1.03
N TYR A 192 5.33 3.47 1.64
CA TYR A 192 5.35 2.11 2.18
C TYR A 192 4.54 1.13 1.32
N ASN A 193 4.39 1.40 0.04
CA ASN A 193 3.59 0.56 -0.85
C ASN A 193 4.47 -0.36 -1.71
N HIS A 194 5.42 -1.03 -1.06
CA HIS A 194 6.26 -2.07 -1.66
C HIS A 194 6.08 -3.37 -0.89
N ARG A 195 6.07 -4.49 -1.60
CA ARG A 195 5.95 -5.84 -1.03
C ARG A 195 4.80 -5.98 -0.03
N VAL A 196 3.63 -5.48 -0.44
CA VAL A 196 2.45 -5.49 0.42
C VAL A 196 1.93 -6.90 0.62
N ALA A 197 1.66 -7.24 1.87
CA ALA A 197 1.04 -8.49 2.27
C ALA A 197 0.12 -8.27 3.47
N GLY A 198 -0.63 -9.30 3.86
CA GLY A 198 -1.55 -9.18 4.99
C GLY A 198 -2.07 -10.50 5.50
N ILE A 199 -2.55 -10.46 6.74
CA ILE A 199 -3.44 -11.43 7.35
C ILE A 199 -4.81 -10.79 7.51
N ILE A 200 -5.87 -11.56 7.32
CA ILE A 200 -7.24 -11.04 7.27
C ILE A 200 -8.25 -12.17 7.46
N SER A 201 -9.38 -11.87 8.11
CA SER A 201 -10.56 -12.71 8.10
C SER A 201 -11.73 -11.94 7.47
N ASP A 202 -12.15 -12.37 6.29
CA ASP A 202 -13.28 -11.85 5.52
C ASP A 202 -13.98 -13.04 4.83
N ALA A 203 -14.88 -13.67 5.54
CA ALA A 203 -15.58 -14.87 5.10
C ALA A 203 -16.36 -14.65 3.80
N THR A 204 -16.92 -13.46 3.60
CA THR A 204 -17.64 -13.08 2.38
C THR A 204 -16.73 -13.13 1.15
N SER A 205 -15.47 -12.73 1.30
CA SER A 205 -14.44 -12.81 0.25
C SER A 205 -13.79 -14.19 0.13
N LYS A 206 -14.16 -15.17 0.96
CA LYS A 206 -13.39 -16.42 1.17
C LYS A 206 -11.92 -16.16 1.46
N LEU A 207 -11.64 -15.15 2.22
CA LEU A 207 -10.31 -14.73 2.58
C LEU A 207 -10.14 -14.86 4.10
N ASP A 208 -9.72 -16.03 4.53
CA ASP A 208 -9.39 -16.33 5.93
C ASP A 208 -7.93 -16.75 5.99
N ARG A 209 -7.09 -15.80 6.41
CA ARG A 209 -5.63 -15.96 6.41
C ARG A 209 -5.03 -15.50 7.72
N THR A 210 -4.59 -16.45 8.50
CA THR A 210 -3.80 -16.21 9.72
C THR A 210 -2.30 -16.08 9.44
N THR A 211 -1.85 -16.33 8.19
CA THR A 211 -0.46 -16.17 7.76
C THR A 211 -0.38 -15.38 6.47
N GLY A 212 0.61 -14.50 6.35
CA GLY A 212 0.84 -13.69 5.16
C GLY A 212 2.32 -13.46 4.89
N GLU A 213 2.65 -13.35 3.61
CA GLU A 213 3.95 -12.95 3.08
C GLU A 213 3.76 -12.37 1.68
N SER A 214 4.64 -11.47 1.25
CA SER A 214 4.62 -10.99 -0.13
C SER A 214 5.32 -11.99 -1.06
N SER A 215 4.79 -12.12 -2.28
CA SER A 215 5.41 -12.94 -3.33
C SER A 215 6.48 -12.20 -4.13
N GLU A 216 6.74 -10.95 -3.80
CA GLU A 216 7.71 -10.11 -4.49
C GLU A 216 9.13 -10.39 -3.98
N SER A 217 10.13 -10.12 -4.83
CA SER A 217 11.53 -10.27 -4.45
C SER A 217 11.91 -9.36 -3.28
N GLU A 218 12.91 -9.74 -2.53
CA GLU A 218 13.33 -9.07 -1.30
C GLU A 218 12.23 -8.94 -0.23
N ALA A 219 11.15 -9.71 -0.32
CA ALA A 219 10.21 -9.88 0.75
C ALA A 219 10.86 -10.73 1.85
N VAL A 220 11.14 -10.10 2.98
CA VAL A 220 11.90 -10.73 4.08
C VAL A 220 11.07 -10.93 5.33
N ILE A 221 9.79 -10.54 5.29
CA ILE A 221 8.90 -10.61 6.44
C ILE A 221 7.74 -11.54 6.14
N LYS A 222 7.53 -12.48 7.05
CA LYS A 222 6.33 -13.30 7.18
C LYS A 222 5.67 -12.99 8.51
N VAL A 223 4.36 -12.81 8.49
CA VAL A 223 3.56 -12.60 9.70
C VAL A 223 2.58 -13.74 9.86
N ALA A 224 2.43 -14.21 11.09
CA ALA A 224 1.45 -15.20 11.49
C ALA A 224 0.71 -14.74 12.74
N ALA A 225 -0.55 -15.10 12.88
CA ALA A 225 -1.36 -14.92 14.08
C ALA A 225 -1.97 -16.25 14.49
N LYS A 226 -2.22 -16.43 15.79
CA LYS A 226 -2.95 -17.59 16.30
C LYS A 226 -4.39 -17.58 15.80
N SER A 227 -5.01 -16.41 15.85
CA SER A 227 -6.36 -16.16 15.34
C SER A 227 -6.51 -14.71 14.88
N ILE A 228 -7.48 -14.49 14.02
CA ILE A 228 -7.92 -13.17 13.56
C ILE A 228 -9.44 -13.17 13.48
N ASN A 229 -10.08 -12.16 14.06
CA ASN A 229 -11.53 -12.06 14.10
C ASN A 229 -12.11 -11.68 12.74
N GLU A 230 -13.33 -12.14 12.47
CA GLU A 230 -14.04 -11.77 11.23
C GLU A 230 -14.14 -10.26 11.06
N GLY A 231 -13.82 -9.77 9.87
CA GLY A 231 -13.77 -8.35 9.53
C GLY A 231 -12.49 -7.64 9.98
N ALA A 232 -11.58 -8.32 10.66
CA ALA A 232 -10.28 -7.75 11.06
C ALA A 232 -9.19 -8.04 10.02
N SER A 233 -8.21 -7.15 9.96
CA SER A 233 -7.03 -7.33 9.11
C SER A 233 -5.78 -6.66 9.69
N PHE A 234 -4.61 -7.20 9.33
CA PHE A 234 -3.30 -6.59 9.54
C PHE A 234 -2.52 -6.68 8.23
N LEU A 235 -2.39 -5.54 7.55
CA LEU A 235 -1.71 -5.43 6.26
C LEU A 235 -0.45 -4.57 6.43
N TRP A 236 0.66 -4.99 5.83
CA TRP A 236 1.92 -4.25 5.87
C TRP A 236 2.53 -4.10 4.48
N GLY A 237 3.44 -3.13 4.35
CA GLY A 237 4.28 -2.92 3.19
C GLY A 237 5.45 -2.04 3.59
N ASP A 238 6.52 -2.02 2.81
CA ASP A 238 7.76 -1.34 3.17
C ASP A 238 8.10 -0.13 2.30
N ASN A 239 9.11 0.64 2.73
CA ASN A 239 9.58 1.87 2.09
C ASN A 239 10.66 1.65 1.01
N ALA A 240 10.92 0.41 0.60
CA ALA A 240 11.92 0.00 -0.39
C ALA A 240 13.36 0.44 -0.10
N LYS A 241 13.67 0.93 1.10
CA LYS A 241 15.06 1.21 1.48
C LYS A 241 15.84 -0.07 1.64
N GLN A 242 17.16 0.05 1.69
CA GLN A 242 18.06 -1.11 1.84
C GLN A 242 17.85 -1.81 3.19
N ILE A 243 18.09 -3.12 3.19
CA ILE A 243 18.15 -3.93 4.40
C ILE A 243 19.59 -3.81 4.93
N SER A 244 19.87 -2.71 5.58
CA SER A 244 21.15 -2.41 6.19
C SER A 244 20.94 -1.63 7.47
N PHE A 245 21.85 -1.78 8.41
CA PHE A 245 21.81 -1.06 9.67
C PHE A 245 22.73 0.17 9.59
N SER A 246 22.23 1.29 10.07
CA SER A 246 23.00 2.52 10.29
C SER A 246 23.10 2.80 11.79
N ASN A 247 24.22 3.33 12.22
CA ASN A 247 24.35 3.83 13.58
C ASN A 247 23.60 5.17 13.65
N ASP A 248 22.56 5.22 14.46
CA ASP A 248 21.99 6.48 14.88
C ASP A 248 22.81 7.01 16.05
N LYS A 249 23.25 8.28 15.97
CA LYS A 249 24.10 8.92 16.97
C LYS A 249 23.47 8.80 18.37
N GLY A 250 24.02 7.94 19.19
CA GLY A 250 23.57 7.68 20.56
C GLY A 250 22.40 6.71 20.73
N ASN A 251 21.72 6.25 19.66
CA ASN A 251 20.54 5.39 19.75
C ASN A 251 20.73 3.95 19.21
N GLY A 252 21.97 3.54 18.92
CA GLY A 252 22.29 2.19 18.46
C GLY A 252 22.13 1.98 16.98
N LYS A 253 22.09 0.71 16.54
CA LYS A 253 22.08 0.30 15.13
C LYS A 253 20.63 0.09 14.68
N TRP A 254 20.14 0.91 13.77
CA TRP A 254 18.77 0.85 13.23
C TRP A 254 18.76 0.42 11.78
N MET A 255 17.79 -0.42 11.40
CA MET A 255 17.59 -0.81 10.02
C MET A 255 16.97 0.35 9.21
N GLN A 256 17.48 0.58 8.00
CA GLN A 256 16.99 1.65 7.13
C GLN A 256 15.62 1.32 6.53
N ARG A 257 15.35 0.03 6.24
CA ARG A 257 14.03 -0.40 5.78
C ARG A 257 13.05 -0.35 6.94
N GLN A 258 11.93 0.31 6.69
CA GLN A 258 10.80 0.40 7.62
C GLN A 258 9.56 -0.14 6.93
N TRP A 259 8.65 -0.65 7.72
CA TRP A 259 7.36 -1.16 7.28
C TRP A 259 6.24 -0.37 7.95
N ALA A 260 5.22 0.00 7.16
CA ALA A 260 3.97 0.54 7.70
C ALA A 260 2.92 -0.57 7.73
N ALA A 261 2.35 -0.80 8.89
CA ALA A 261 1.21 -1.67 9.06
C ALA A 261 -0.08 -0.88 9.21
N THR A 262 -1.18 -1.46 8.75
CA THR A 262 -2.55 -1.00 8.98
C THR A 262 -3.33 -2.12 9.64
N THR A 263 -3.82 -1.87 10.86
CA THR A 263 -4.69 -2.78 11.60
C THR A 263 -6.12 -2.27 11.52
N THR A 264 -7.05 -3.10 11.05
CA THR A 264 -8.48 -2.79 11.06
C THR A 264 -9.24 -3.84 11.86
N GLY A 265 -10.33 -3.43 12.50
CA GLY A 265 -11.09 -4.30 13.40
C GLY A 265 -10.33 -4.59 14.71
N GLN A 266 -10.64 -5.72 15.33
CA GLN A 266 -9.94 -6.16 16.54
C GLN A 266 -8.54 -6.67 16.19
N PRO A 267 -7.50 -6.32 16.96
CA PRO A 267 -6.16 -6.82 16.74
C PRO A 267 -6.09 -8.35 16.70
N ALA A 268 -5.17 -8.88 15.90
CA ALA A 268 -4.94 -10.32 15.82
C ALA A 268 -4.27 -10.84 17.11
N GLU A 269 -4.65 -12.06 17.51
CA GLU A 269 -4.07 -12.68 18.70
C GLU A 269 -2.70 -13.31 18.43
N GLN A 270 -1.76 -13.13 19.35
CA GLN A 270 -0.42 -13.72 19.32
C GLN A 270 0.28 -13.55 17.97
N LEU A 271 0.36 -12.29 17.55
CA LEU A 271 1.04 -11.94 16.31
C LEU A 271 2.53 -12.30 16.41
N THR A 272 3.01 -13.03 15.42
CA THR A 272 4.41 -13.43 15.27
C THR A 272 4.95 -12.92 13.96
N LEU A 273 6.09 -12.23 14.00
CA LEU A 273 6.81 -11.78 12.83
C LEU A 273 8.10 -12.59 12.69
N THR A 274 8.27 -13.21 11.54
CA THR A 274 9.51 -13.90 11.16
C THR A 274 10.22 -13.09 10.10
N PHE A 275 11.47 -12.78 10.34
CA PHE A 275 12.36 -12.11 9.41
C PHE A 275 13.29 -13.14 8.78
N ASP A 276 13.20 -13.33 7.46
CA ASP A 276 14.03 -14.28 6.70
C ASP A 276 15.40 -13.66 6.41
N THR A 277 16.43 -14.25 6.98
CA THR A 277 17.83 -13.78 6.84
C THR A 277 18.53 -14.34 5.61
N ARG A 278 17.99 -15.39 4.96
CA ARG A 278 18.61 -16.04 3.79
C ARG A 278 18.69 -15.12 2.58
N SER A 279 17.72 -14.22 2.45
CA SER A 279 17.67 -13.24 1.36
C SER A 279 18.61 -12.05 1.58
N ILE A 280 19.29 -11.97 2.71
CA ILE A 280 20.11 -10.83 3.11
C ILE A 280 21.56 -11.24 3.03
N HIS A 281 22.24 -10.83 1.98
CA HIS A 281 23.64 -11.19 1.73
C HIS A 281 24.63 -10.65 2.79
N GLN A 282 24.24 -9.69 3.62
CA GLN A 282 25.08 -9.12 4.67
C GLN A 282 24.23 -8.62 5.85
N LEU A 283 23.73 -9.53 6.67
CA LEU A 283 23.31 -9.14 8.01
C LEU A 283 24.56 -8.70 8.80
N GLN A 284 24.46 -7.56 9.44
CA GLN A 284 25.51 -7.10 10.32
C GLN A 284 25.70 -8.13 11.46
N PRO A 285 26.88 -8.71 11.64
CA PRO A 285 27.11 -9.65 12.74
C PRO A 285 26.85 -8.94 14.07
N LEU A 286 26.23 -9.67 15.00
CA LEU A 286 26.02 -9.19 16.35
C LEU A 286 27.33 -9.21 17.13
N ASP A 287 27.61 -8.12 17.83
CA ASP A 287 28.65 -8.11 18.84
C ASP A 287 28.21 -8.95 20.07
N LYS A 288 29.18 -9.26 20.94
CA LYS A 288 28.87 -9.97 22.19
C LYS A 288 27.81 -9.19 22.96
N ASP A 289 26.79 -9.89 23.42
CA ASP A 289 25.65 -9.36 24.18
C ASP A 289 24.68 -8.46 23.39
N GLU A 290 24.81 -8.38 22.06
CA GLU A 290 23.83 -7.73 21.20
C GLU A 290 22.71 -8.71 20.78
N HIS A 291 21.51 -8.16 20.60
CA HIS A 291 20.32 -8.88 20.17
C HIS A 291 19.55 -8.05 19.14
N TYR A 292 18.75 -8.73 18.32
CA TYR A 292 17.76 -8.07 17.47
C TYR A 292 16.52 -7.73 18.28
N TYR A 293 16.02 -6.53 18.05
CA TYR A 293 14.75 -6.03 18.58
C TYR A 293 13.88 -5.57 17.41
N LEU A 294 12.59 -5.90 17.47
CA LEU A 294 11.57 -5.25 16.68
C LEU A 294 11.12 -3.99 17.42
N ALA A 295 11.27 -2.84 16.80
CA ALA A 295 10.77 -1.56 17.29
C ALA A 295 9.47 -1.24 16.56
N VAL A 296 8.39 -1.02 17.31
CA VAL A 296 7.05 -0.68 16.80
C VAL A 296 6.67 0.71 17.28
N ASP A 297 6.45 1.62 16.36
CA ASP A 297 5.97 2.97 16.59
C ASP A 297 4.46 3.03 16.35
N ASN A 298 3.68 3.03 17.42
CA ASN A 298 2.22 3.12 17.36
C ASN A 298 1.71 4.54 17.05
N SER A 299 2.61 5.54 16.99
CA SER A 299 2.22 6.87 16.51
C SER A 299 2.03 6.91 14.99
N GLY A 300 2.52 5.90 14.26
CA GLY A 300 2.48 5.85 12.80
C GLY A 300 3.34 6.91 12.10
N THR A 301 4.23 7.60 12.84
CA THR A 301 5.04 8.70 12.28
C THR A 301 6.39 8.23 11.72
N GLY A 302 6.87 7.06 12.14
CA GLY A 302 8.21 6.56 11.84
C GLY A 302 9.33 7.28 12.58
N LYS A 303 8.98 8.12 13.55
CA LYS A 303 9.93 8.84 14.43
C LYS A 303 10.23 8.05 15.72
N PHE A 304 9.47 7.01 16.01
CA PHE A 304 9.61 6.15 17.17
C PHE A 304 9.63 6.92 18.51
N PRO A 305 8.60 7.77 18.79
CA PRO A 305 8.58 8.57 20.01
C PRO A 305 8.49 7.67 21.24
N ILE A 306 9.20 8.04 22.32
CA ILE A 306 9.30 7.25 23.57
C ILE A 306 7.92 6.90 24.15
N SER A 307 6.93 7.77 23.97
CA SER A 307 5.57 7.55 24.48
C SER A 307 4.77 6.50 23.68
N GLN A 308 5.21 6.11 22.48
CA GLN A 308 4.47 5.25 21.56
C GLN A 308 5.32 4.11 20.97
N ILE A 309 6.58 3.98 21.39
CA ILE A 309 7.46 2.92 20.94
C ILE A 309 7.35 1.70 21.83
N HIS A 310 7.30 0.53 21.21
CA HIS A 310 7.38 -0.77 21.90
C HIS A 310 8.52 -1.59 21.29
N TYR A 311 9.25 -2.28 22.16
CA TYR A 311 10.34 -3.16 21.75
C TYR A 311 10.02 -4.61 22.05
N TYR A 312 10.22 -5.47 21.07
CA TYR A 312 10.12 -6.91 21.20
C TYR A 312 11.51 -7.51 20.93
N LYS A 313 12.08 -8.18 21.93
CA LYS A 313 13.35 -8.91 21.76
C LYS A 313 13.11 -10.13 20.90
N ALA A 314 14.03 -10.45 20.00
CA ALA A 314 14.01 -11.69 19.25
C ALA A 314 13.98 -12.89 20.23
N GLN A 315 13.06 -13.82 20.02
CA GLN A 315 12.92 -15.01 20.86
C GLN A 315 13.93 -16.08 20.45
N ASP A 316 14.03 -16.32 19.13
CA ASP A 316 14.97 -17.26 18.55
C ASP A 316 15.65 -16.61 17.34
N SER A 317 16.95 -16.79 17.24
CA SER A 317 17.72 -16.51 16.03
C SER A 317 18.29 -17.83 15.52
N HIS A 318 17.66 -18.37 14.48
CA HIS A 318 18.23 -19.45 13.69
C HIS A 318 19.12 -18.88 12.58
N ALA A 319 19.97 -19.71 11.98
CA ALA A 319 20.85 -19.28 10.90
C ALA A 319 20.10 -18.56 9.75
N ASP A 320 18.83 -18.93 9.54
CA ASP A 320 18.01 -18.47 8.41
C ASP A 320 16.86 -17.54 8.78
N SER A 321 16.61 -17.29 10.08
CA SER A 321 15.45 -16.47 10.49
C SER A 321 15.59 -15.89 11.90
N ILE A 322 14.95 -14.74 12.09
CA ILE A 322 14.79 -14.07 13.38
C ILE A 322 13.30 -13.99 13.68
N VAL A 323 12.88 -14.44 14.86
CA VAL A 323 11.46 -14.53 15.25
C VAL A 323 11.15 -13.57 16.40
N PHE A 324 10.08 -12.80 16.20
CA PHE A 324 9.48 -11.94 17.22
C PHE A 324 8.04 -12.42 17.46
N ALA A 325 7.69 -12.73 18.69
CA ALA A 325 6.38 -13.24 19.03
C ALA A 325 5.63 -12.35 20.02
N ASN A 326 4.33 -12.60 20.15
CA ASN A 326 3.43 -11.85 21.03
C ASN A 326 3.46 -10.34 20.78
N ILE A 327 3.56 -9.94 19.51
CA ILE A 327 3.51 -8.54 19.12
C ILE A 327 2.08 -8.05 19.32
N SER A 328 1.92 -6.96 20.07
CA SER A 328 0.66 -6.25 20.21
C SER A 328 0.58 -5.11 19.20
N THR A 329 -0.55 -4.96 18.55
CA THR A 329 -0.83 -3.86 17.63
C THR A 329 -2.17 -3.23 17.98
N ASP A 330 -2.21 -1.91 17.99
CA ASP A 330 -3.48 -1.18 18.13
C ASP A 330 -4.17 -1.05 16.75
N ALA A 331 -5.47 -0.79 16.77
CA ALA A 331 -6.18 -0.43 15.55
C ALA A 331 -5.63 0.90 14.99
N GLY A 332 -5.41 0.95 13.67
CA GLY A 332 -4.84 2.12 13.01
C GLY A 332 -3.53 1.81 12.30
N GLU A 333 -2.68 2.80 12.19
CA GLU A 333 -1.38 2.68 11.51
C GLU A 333 -0.24 2.66 12.50
N SER A 334 0.69 1.74 12.29
CA SER A 334 1.97 1.66 13.01
C SER A 334 3.12 1.53 12.03
N ILE A 335 4.28 2.04 12.43
CA ILE A 335 5.53 1.85 11.67
C ILE A 335 6.44 0.95 12.49
N PHE A 336 7.08 -0.01 11.85
CA PHE A 336 8.04 -0.86 12.55
C PHE A 336 9.33 -1.04 11.76
N THR A 337 10.40 -1.33 12.49
CA THR A 337 11.73 -1.61 11.95
C THR A 337 12.53 -2.46 12.94
N PHE A 338 13.75 -2.82 12.56
CA PHE A 338 14.63 -3.60 13.42
C PHE A 338 15.73 -2.73 14.01
N ARG A 339 16.08 -3.05 15.25
CA ARG A 339 17.18 -2.44 15.98
C ARG A 339 18.10 -3.52 16.53
N ILE A 340 19.41 -3.27 16.51
CA ILE A 340 20.40 -4.08 17.22
C ILE A 340 20.78 -3.32 18.49
N ALA A 341 20.67 -3.96 19.63
CA ALA A 341 21.02 -3.39 20.92
C ALA A 341 21.41 -4.49 21.94
N LYS A 342 22.07 -4.10 23.02
CA LYS A 342 22.35 -4.97 24.16
C LYS A 342 21.08 -5.25 24.96
N ASP A 343 21.15 -6.18 25.93
CA ASP A 343 20.03 -6.50 26.82
C ASP A 343 19.53 -5.30 27.65
N PHE A 344 20.40 -4.37 27.97
CA PHE A 344 20.07 -3.13 28.63
C PHE A 344 20.53 -1.96 27.76
N PHE A 345 19.58 -1.18 27.27
CA PHE A 345 19.83 -0.04 26.40
C PHE A 345 18.86 1.11 26.70
N ALA A 346 19.19 2.29 26.20
CA ALA A 346 18.31 3.44 26.25
C ALA A 346 17.86 3.87 24.86
N THR A 347 16.65 4.41 24.79
CA THR A 347 16.15 5.23 23.68
C THR A 347 16.03 6.64 24.17
N VAL A 348 16.54 7.59 23.40
CA VAL A 348 16.65 8.98 23.82
C VAL A 348 15.81 9.85 22.89
N GLU A 349 14.97 10.68 23.47
CA GLU A 349 14.21 11.72 22.76
C GLU A 349 14.65 13.08 23.32
N ILE A 350 15.10 13.94 22.42
CA ILE A 350 15.57 15.28 22.79
C ILE A 350 14.50 16.27 22.33
N ALA A 351 13.84 16.92 23.29
CA ALA A 351 13.08 18.13 23.01
C ALA A 351 14.07 19.29 23.05
N GLN A 352 14.48 19.73 21.87
CA GLN A 352 15.37 20.87 21.72
C GLN A 352 14.69 22.13 22.23
N PRO A 353 15.44 23.10 22.78
CA PRO A 353 14.94 24.45 22.94
C PRO A 353 14.43 24.94 21.57
N ARG A 354 13.30 25.61 21.57
CA ARG A 354 12.82 26.24 20.33
C ARG A 354 13.90 27.19 19.85
N CYS A 355 14.33 27.06 18.62
CA CYS A 355 15.50 27.76 18.07
C CYS A 355 15.43 29.30 18.10
N ALA A 356 14.35 29.90 18.57
CA ALA A 356 14.14 31.35 18.69
C ALA A 356 13.97 31.85 20.14
N THR A 357 13.94 30.96 21.11
CA THR A 357 13.72 31.31 22.52
C THR A 357 14.83 30.77 23.39
N ALA A 358 15.21 31.48 24.43
CA ALA A 358 16.23 31.03 25.41
C ALA A 358 15.77 29.84 26.28
N GLU A 359 14.84 29.04 25.80
CA GLU A 359 14.34 27.87 26.50
C GLU A 359 15.40 26.77 26.50
N LYS A 360 15.67 26.25 27.68
CA LYS A 360 16.62 25.17 27.91
C LYS A 360 16.05 23.83 27.41
N GLY A 361 16.92 22.95 26.92
CA GLY A 361 16.55 21.66 26.38
C GLY A 361 15.95 20.71 27.40
N GLN A 362 15.24 19.71 26.92
CA GLN A 362 14.73 18.58 27.70
C GLN A 362 15.19 17.27 27.06
N LEU A 363 15.56 16.33 27.91
CA LEU A 363 15.93 14.98 27.56
C LEU A 363 14.94 14.00 28.17
N LYS A 364 14.36 13.11 27.33
CA LYS A 364 13.66 11.93 27.81
C LYS A 364 14.49 10.70 27.48
N VAL A 365 14.62 9.81 28.42
CA VAL A 365 15.36 8.56 28.31
C VAL A 365 14.43 7.41 28.66
N LEU A 366 14.18 6.51 27.71
CA LEU A 366 13.47 5.27 27.93
C LEU A 366 14.51 4.16 28.15
N PHE A 367 14.55 3.58 29.33
CA PHE A 367 15.32 2.37 29.63
C PHE A 367 14.56 1.14 29.15
N THR A 368 15.22 0.33 28.34
CA THR A 368 14.65 -0.92 27.83
C THR A 368 15.51 -2.10 28.26
N GLY A 369 14.87 -3.13 28.77
CA GLY A 369 15.56 -4.25 29.41
C GLY A 369 16.23 -3.82 30.73
N GLY A 370 17.09 -4.67 31.28
CA GLY A 370 17.66 -4.46 32.61
C GLY A 370 16.63 -4.65 33.75
N THR A 371 17.06 -4.47 34.95
CA THR A 371 16.26 -4.63 36.19
C THR A 371 16.32 -3.36 37.01
N ALA A 372 15.17 -2.76 37.30
CA ALA A 372 15.09 -1.60 38.19
C ALA A 372 15.51 -1.94 39.64
N PRO A 373 16.02 -0.98 40.44
CA PRO A 373 16.25 0.42 40.11
C PRO A 373 17.46 0.63 39.21
N TYR A 374 17.41 1.74 38.43
CA TYR A 374 18.49 2.20 37.56
C TYR A 374 19.25 3.34 38.23
N ASN A 375 20.56 3.20 38.39
CA ASN A 375 21.43 4.28 38.85
C ASN A 375 21.94 5.04 37.64
N VAL A 376 21.47 6.27 37.45
CA VAL A 376 21.71 7.08 36.25
C VAL A 376 22.62 8.25 36.60
N THR A 377 23.67 8.44 35.81
CA THR A 377 24.53 9.60 35.87
C THR A 377 24.61 10.24 34.49
N ILE A 378 24.38 11.54 34.40
CA ILE A 378 24.52 12.30 33.15
C ILE A 378 25.62 13.31 33.32
N SER A 379 26.51 13.36 32.35
CA SER A 379 27.65 14.27 32.33
C SER A 379 27.55 15.17 31.11
N LEU A 380 27.86 16.46 31.29
CA LEU A 380 28.05 17.45 30.21
C LEU A 380 29.55 17.69 30.05
N ASP A 381 30.08 17.48 28.87
CA ASP A 381 31.50 17.65 28.54
C ASP A 381 32.44 17.00 29.57
N GLY A 382 32.07 15.77 30.03
CA GLY A 382 32.81 14.96 30.97
C GLY A 382 32.60 15.30 32.47
N LYS A 383 31.80 16.33 32.80
CA LYS A 383 31.48 16.70 34.17
C LYS A 383 30.07 16.25 34.52
N ALA A 384 29.91 15.49 35.60
CA ALA A 384 28.60 15.06 36.05
C ALA A 384 27.71 16.27 36.41
N CYS A 385 26.53 16.35 35.78
CA CYS A 385 25.55 17.39 36.01
C CYS A 385 24.22 16.89 36.59
N TYR A 386 24.01 15.55 36.55
CA TYR A 386 22.81 14.92 37.11
C TYR A 386 23.14 13.51 37.57
N SER A 387 22.60 13.11 38.74
CA SER A 387 22.71 11.75 39.25
C SER A 387 21.46 11.39 40.07
N GLN A 388 20.84 10.27 39.75
CA GLN A 388 19.63 9.79 40.42
C GLN A 388 19.52 8.27 40.30
N SER A 389 18.92 7.65 41.34
CA SER A 389 18.39 6.30 41.26
C SER A 389 16.89 6.36 40.99
N THR A 390 16.40 5.61 39.99
CA THR A 390 15.00 5.57 39.64
C THR A 390 14.53 4.15 39.34
N SER A 391 13.27 3.87 39.67
CA SER A 391 12.57 2.63 39.27
C SER A 391 11.73 2.83 38.03
N ASP A 392 11.57 4.06 37.57
CA ASP A 392 10.80 4.39 36.36
C ASP A 392 11.58 4.01 35.10
N SER A 393 10.91 3.45 34.14
CA SER A 393 11.49 3.14 32.83
C SER A 393 11.73 4.39 31.99
N ILE A 394 11.06 5.51 32.28
CA ILE A 394 11.23 6.79 31.60
C ILE A 394 11.76 7.83 32.57
N LEU A 395 12.90 8.41 32.22
CA LEU A 395 13.50 9.53 32.95
C LEU A 395 13.40 10.79 32.11
N THR A 396 12.89 11.87 32.69
CA THR A 396 12.81 13.18 32.03
C THR A 396 13.69 14.18 32.75
N ILE A 397 14.57 14.85 32.01
CA ILE A 397 15.49 15.85 32.53
C ILE A 397 15.31 17.13 31.75
N SER A 398 15.02 18.21 32.45
CA SER A 398 14.77 19.53 31.88
C SER A 398 15.91 20.50 32.17
N ASN A 399 15.87 21.67 31.54
CA ASN A 399 16.83 22.75 31.74
C ASN A 399 18.27 22.42 31.30
N LEU A 400 18.41 21.58 30.29
CA LEU A 400 19.71 21.21 29.72
C LEU A 400 20.26 22.35 28.84
N GLN A 401 21.57 22.56 28.91
CA GLN A 401 22.30 23.51 28.08
C GLN A 401 22.80 22.82 26.82
N GLN A 402 23.25 23.58 25.85
CA GLN A 402 23.98 23.08 24.69
C GLN A 402 25.26 22.36 25.13
N GLY A 403 25.59 21.22 24.49
CA GLY A 403 26.82 20.49 24.73
C GLY A 403 26.72 18.99 24.48
N LYS A 404 27.83 18.31 24.67
CA LYS A 404 27.92 16.86 24.53
C LYS A 404 27.58 16.20 25.87
N TYR A 405 26.48 15.47 25.89
CA TYR A 405 26.04 14.71 27.07
C TYR A 405 26.40 13.25 26.94
N VAL A 406 26.76 12.66 28.07
CA VAL A 406 26.95 11.22 28.24
C VAL A 406 25.97 10.73 29.28
N ILE A 407 25.09 9.81 28.89
CA ILE A 407 24.14 9.12 29.77
C ILE A 407 24.77 7.78 30.14
N ALA A 408 25.15 7.63 31.41
CA ALA A 408 25.59 6.36 31.96
C ALA A 408 24.52 5.82 32.90
N ALA A 409 24.12 4.58 32.75
CA ALA A 409 23.19 3.94 33.68
C ALA A 409 23.67 2.53 34.03
N LYS A 410 23.37 2.12 35.27
CA LYS A 410 23.62 0.78 35.78
C LYS A 410 22.33 0.25 36.39
N ASP A 411 21.90 -0.94 35.98
CA ASP A 411 20.74 -1.61 36.53
C ASP A 411 21.05 -2.31 37.87
N TYR A 412 20.01 -2.83 38.53
CA TYR A 412 20.17 -3.56 39.79
C TYR A 412 21.09 -4.79 39.70
N THR A 413 21.09 -5.46 38.52
CA THR A 413 21.91 -6.66 38.29
C THR A 413 23.36 -6.33 37.91
N GLY A 414 23.69 -5.07 37.75
CA GLY A 414 25.03 -4.60 37.40
C GLY A 414 25.26 -4.42 35.89
N LYS A 415 24.25 -4.64 35.02
CA LYS A 415 24.35 -4.32 33.58
C LYS A 415 24.48 -2.81 33.40
N THR A 416 25.31 -2.39 32.48
CA THR A 416 25.60 -0.98 32.23
C THR A 416 25.23 -0.58 30.79
N LEU A 417 24.83 0.67 30.62
CA LEU A 417 24.69 1.31 29.32
C LEU A 417 25.44 2.65 29.28
N LEU A 418 25.84 3.04 28.11
CA LEU A 418 26.47 4.34 27.85
C LEU A 418 25.92 4.88 26.53
N ASN A 419 25.31 6.07 26.56
CA ASN A 419 24.83 6.78 25.39
C ASN A 419 25.44 8.17 25.32
N GLU A 420 25.96 8.53 24.15
CA GLU A 420 26.43 9.90 23.87
C GLU A 420 25.42 10.62 23.02
N ILE A 421 25.06 11.84 23.40
CA ILE A 421 24.13 12.69 22.66
C ILE A 421 24.66 14.11 22.56
N MET A 422 24.24 14.84 21.54
CA MET A 422 24.54 16.24 21.37
C MET A 422 23.25 17.06 21.48
N ILE A 423 23.22 18.01 22.39
CA ILE A 423 22.18 19.05 22.42
C ILE A 423 22.79 20.28 21.75
N SER A 424 22.21 20.73 20.65
CA SER A 424 22.70 21.86 19.88
C SER A 424 21.63 22.94 19.78
N ASN A 425 22.07 24.21 19.78
CA ASN A 425 21.22 25.35 19.42
C ASN A 425 21.28 25.59 17.92
N ALA A 426 21.07 24.55 17.12
CA ALA A 426 21.16 24.72 15.69
C ALA A 426 19.97 25.54 15.19
N ASP A 427 20.26 26.64 14.51
CA ASP A 427 19.27 27.36 13.72
C ASP A 427 18.76 26.46 12.60
N MET A 428 17.47 26.58 12.31
CA MET A 428 16.87 25.90 11.16
C MET A 428 17.39 26.55 9.88
N ALA A 429 18.32 25.87 9.19
CA ALA A 429 18.85 26.34 7.91
C ALA A 429 17.88 25.96 6.77
N ASP A 430 17.74 26.83 5.77
CA ASP A 430 17.00 26.56 4.54
C ASP A 430 15.58 26.03 4.74
N VAL A 431 14.84 26.59 5.69
CA VAL A 431 13.43 26.26 5.90
C VAL A 431 12.63 26.63 4.65
N PRO A 432 12.03 25.64 3.94
CA PRO A 432 11.35 25.93 2.69
C PRO A 432 10.12 26.81 2.90
N GLU A 433 9.92 27.76 1.99
CA GLU A 433 8.64 28.43 1.89
C GLU A 433 7.65 27.59 1.11
N LEU A 434 6.41 27.54 1.57
CA LEU A 434 5.34 26.80 0.94
C LEU A 434 4.53 27.73 0.05
N GLN A 435 4.24 27.26 -1.16
CA GLN A 435 3.37 27.99 -2.08
C GLN A 435 1.98 27.38 -2.02
N ASP A 436 0.97 28.22 -1.88
CA ASP A 436 -0.43 27.81 -1.88
C ASP A 436 -0.78 27.00 -3.12
N VAL A 437 -1.63 26.00 -2.96
CA VAL A 437 -1.97 25.05 -4.00
C VAL A 437 -3.45 25.11 -4.31
N HIS A 438 -3.75 25.16 -5.60
CA HIS A 438 -5.11 25.14 -6.11
C HIS A 438 -5.29 23.94 -7.03
N PHE A 439 -6.39 23.19 -6.86
CA PHE A 439 -6.75 22.10 -7.76
C PHE A 439 -8.28 21.86 -7.78
N SER A 440 -8.75 21.05 -8.72
CA SER A 440 -10.17 20.77 -8.87
C SER A 440 -10.72 19.97 -7.69
N GLN A 441 -11.95 20.25 -7.29
CA GLN A 441 -12.62 19.56 -6.20
C GLN A 441 -12.64 18.04 -6.44
N GLY A 442 -12.19 17.26 -5.45
CA GLY A 442 -12.06 15.81 -5.53
C GLY A 442 -10.80 15.32 -6.24
N ALA A 443 -9.98 16.22 -6.77
CA ALA A 443 -8.63 15.89 -7.23
C ALA A 443 -7.68 15.73 -6.03
N SER A 444 -6.51 15.16 -6.29
CA SER A 444 -5.37 15.20 -5.38
C SER A 444 -4.13 15.68 -6.13
N ARG A 445 -3.19 16.28 -5.41
CA ARG A 445 -1.94 16.75 -5.98
C ARG A 445 -0.77 16.34 -5.11
N ASP A 446 0.23 15.71 -5.72
CA ASP A 446 1.50 15.45 -5.04
C ASP A 446 2.26 16.78 -4.90
N TYR A 447 2.58 17.12 -3.67
CA TYR A 447 3.37 18.28 -3.30
C TYR A 447 4.72 17.81 -2.78
N ARG A 448 5.81 18.29 -3.36
CA ARG A 448 7.16 17.99 -2.94
C ARG A 448 7.84 19.22 -2.41
N LEU A 449 8.43 19.11 -1.24
CA LEU A 449 9.26 20.17 -0.66
C LEU A 449 10.52 20.37 -1.51
N ASN A 450 10.85 21.60 -1.76
CA ASN A 450 12.14 21.98 -2.34
C ASN A 450 13.04 22.46 -1.21
N THR A 451 13.78 21.56 -0.61
CA THR A 451 14.75 21.85 0.43
C THR A 451 16.08 21.16 0.12
N LYS A 452 17.17 21.81 0.50
CA LYS A 452 18.52 21.26 0.41
C LYS A 452 18.95 20.57 1.71
N SER A 453 18.20 20.75 2.78
CA SER A 453 18.47 20.20 4.10
C SER A 453 17.64 18.94 4.35
N ASP A 454 18.21 17.97 5.03
CA ASP A 454 17.53 16.74 5.45
C ASP A 454 16.62 17.06 6.63
N TYR A 455 15.34 17.27 6.35
CA TYR A 455 14.31 17.46 7.35
C TYR A 455 13.46 16.18 7.52
N ILE A 456 13.11 15.90 8.76
CA ILE A 456 11.98 15.02 9.05
C ILE A 456 10.72 15.85 8.89
N CYS A 457 9.91 15.50 7.87
CA CYS A 457 8.73 16.25 7.48
C CYS A 457 7.49 15.55 7.98
N ARG A 458 6.67 16.24 8.76
CA ARG A 458 5.37 15.76 9.25
C ARG A 458 4.31 16.78 8.87
N TRP A 459 3.28 16.29 8.17
CA TRP A 459 2.17 17.12 7.74
C TRP A 459 0.94 16.78 8.59
N LYS A 460 0.19 17.80 8.93
CA LYS A 460 -1.15 17.64 9.50
C LYS A 460 -2.15 18.19 8.49
N SER A 461 -3.06 17.34 8.02
CA SER A 461 -4.10 17.75 7.08
C SER A 461 -5.18 18.59 7.76
N PRO A 462 -6.04 19.29 7.01
CA PRO A 462 -7.15 20.09 7.56
C PRO A 462 -8.07 19.27 8.47
N LYS A 463 -8.29 17.98 8.18
CA LYS A 463 -9.09 17.06 9.00
C LYS A 463 -8.30 16.37 10.10
N GLY A 464 -7.06 16.78 10.33
CA GLY A 464 -6.23 16.30 11.43
C GLY A 464 -5.46 15.01 11.16
N ARG A 465 -5.45 14.48 9.93
CA ARG A 465 -4.60 13.35 9.55
C ARG A 465 -3.13 13.76 9.59
N TYR A 466 -2.28 12.84 10.03
CA TYR A 466 -0.84 13.01 9.96
C TYR A 466 -0.26 12.25 8.77
N LEU A 467 0.60 12.92 8.01
CA LEU A 467 1.29 12.41 6.82
C LEU A 467 2.78 12.67 7.02
N SER A 468 3.64 11.81 6.48
CA SER A 468 5.09 11.93 6.67
C SER A 468 5.81 11.93 5.33
N GLY A 469 6.95 12.62 5.27
CA GLY A 469 7.86 12.67 4.13
C GLY A 469 7.94 14.04 3.45
N GLU A 470 8.97 14.19 2.62
CA GLU A 470 9.19 15.40 1.82
C GLU A 470 8.14 15.57 0.70
N SER A 471 7.50 14.49 0.33
CA SER A 471 6.42 14.48 -0.67
C SER A 471 5.13 14.02 -0.02
N VAL A 472 4.07 14.79 -0.19
CA VAL A 472 2.74 14.54 0.36
C VAL A 472 1.68 14.69 -0.71
N THR A 473 0.67 13.82 -0.66
CA THR A 473 -0.51 13.97 -1.52
C THR A 473 -1.53 14.86 -0.81
N LEU A 474 -1.82 16.01 -1.39
CA LEU A 474 -2.83 16.94 -0.94
C LEU A 474 -4.18 16.53 -1.55
N ASP A 475 -5.13 16.17 -0.70
CA ASP A 475 -6.45 15.63 -1.09
C ASP A 475 -7.62 16.29 -0.32
N GLU A 476 -7.30 17.26 0.53
CA GLU A 476 -8.28 17.99 1.36
C GLU A 476 -8.17 19.48 1.13
N ASP A 477 -9.32 20.15 1.11
CA ASP A 477 -9.41 21.60 1.09
C ASP A 477 -9.14 22.16 2.48
N GLY A 478 -8.36 23.25 2.56
CA GLY A 478 -8.04 23.90 3.81
C GLY A 478 -6.55 24.01 4.10
N GLN A 479 -6.21 24.16 5.37
CA GLN A 479 -4.86 24.45 5.82
C GLN A 479 -4.12 23.19 6.22
N TYR A 480 -3.05 22.85 5.50
CA TYR A 480 -2.06 21.85 5.91
C TYR A 480 -0.98 22.52 6.75
N ILE A 481 -0.61 21.89 7.86
CA ILE A 481 0.49 22.32 8.71
C ILE A 481 1.64 21.37 8.51
N LEU A 482 2.78 21.89 8.04
CA LEU A 482 4.04 21.15 7.93
C LEU A 482 4.87 21.43 9.19
N GLU A 483 5.20 20.40 9.91
CA GLU A 483 6.22 20.40 10.94
C GLU A 483 7.52 19.86 10.32
N LEU A 484 8.56 20.68 10.34
CA LEU A 484 9.92 20.34 9.91
C LEU A 484 10.79 20.16 11.15
N THR A 485 11.47 19.04 11.22
CA THR A 485 12.45 18.78 12.28
C THR A 485 13.80 18.46 11.64
N ASN A 486 14.85 19.19 12.01
CA ASN A 486 16.19 18.91 11.52
C ASN A 486 16.84 17.74 12.27
N ASN A 487 18.04 17.33 11.86
CA ASN A 487 18.78 16.23 12.49
C ASN A 487 19.18 16.52 13.95
N ASP A 488 19.22 17.79 14.34
CA ASP A 488 19.52 18.22 15.71
C ASP A 488 18.24 18.32 16.58
N GLY A 489 17.08 18.01 15.99
CA GLY A 489 15.79 18.00 16.67
C GLY A 489 15.11 19.37 16.76
N CYS A 490 15.65 20.42 16.16
CA CYS A 490 14.96 21.70 16.03
C CYS A 490 13.74 21.56 15.16
N SER A 491 12.59 22.03 15.64
CA SER A 491 11.34 21.97 14.88
C SER A 491 10.81 23.37 14.57
N THR A 492 10.24 23.51 13.39
CA THR A 492 9.47 24.70 12.99
C THR A 492 8.23 24.26 12.23
N THR A 493 7.25 25.14 12.17
CA THR A 493 6.03 24.87 11.41
C THR A 493 5.89 25.82 10.24
N ARG A 494 5.31 25.31 9.15
CA ARG A 494 4.88 26.09 7.99
C ARG A 494 3.45 25.72 7.67
N THR A 495 2.75 26.66 7.06
CA THR A 495 1.37 26.48 6.66
C THR A 495 1.27 26.51 5.15
N LEU A 496 0.54 25.56 4.60
CA LEU A 496 0.21 25.46 3.19
C LEU A 496 -1.31 25.57 3.05
N ASN A 497 -1.79 26.59 2.34
CA ASN A 497 -3.21 26.68 2.04
C ASN A 497 -3.50 25.93 0.75
N VAL A 498 -4.46 25.01 0.84
CA VAL A 498 -4.99 24.26 -0.28
C VAL A 498 -6.41 24.71 -0.52
N SER A 499 -6.71 25.18 -1.71
CA SER A 499 -8.07 25.50 -2.10
C SER A 499 -8.49 24.66 -3.30
N THR A 500 -9.69 24.12 -3.21
CA THR A 500 -10.31 23.41 -4.30
C THR A 500 -11.27 24.34 -5.04
N MET A 501 -11.10 24.43 -6.34
CA MET A 501 -12.11 25.05 -7.19
C MET A 501 -13.17 24.02 -7.53
N ALA A 502 -14.41 24.45 -7.76
CA ALA A 502 -15.45 23.57 -8.27
C ALA A 502 -14.91 22.86 -9.52
N GLY A 503 -14.60 21.58 -9.35
CA GLY A 503 -13.78 20.85 -10.31
C GLY A 503 -14.50 20.50 -11.59
N ASP A 504 -13.72 20.31 -12.62
CA ASP A 504 -14.15 19.78 -13.92
C ASP A 504 -14.58 18.30 -13.89
N GLY A 505 -14.71 17.70 -12.72
CA GLY A 505 -15.07 16.29 -12.54
C GLY A 505 -13.88 15.34 -12.55
N PHE A 506 -12.72 15.76 -13.05
CA PHE A 506 -11.51 14.95 -13.15
C PHE A 506 -10.62 15.12 -11.92
N ALA A 507 -10.50 14.09 -11.09
CA ALA A 507 -9.63 14.11 -9.91
C ALA A 507 -8.16 13.89 -10.29
N ARG A 508 -7.90 12.86 -11.09
CA ARG A 508 -6.55 12.50 -11.55
C ARG A 508 -6.60 11.79 -12.89
N HIS A 509 -5.55 11.90 -13.67
CA HIS A 509 -5.37 11.11 -14.87
C HIS A 509 -3.90 10.81 -15.10
N SER A 510 -3.63 9.67 -15.74
CA SER A 510 -2.29 9.29 -16.19
C SER A 510 -2.36 8.56 -17.54
N VAL A 511 -1.34 8.75 -18.33
CA VAL A 511 -1.15 8.07 -19.62
C VAL A 511 0.27 7.51 -19.66
N SER A 512 0.41 6.23 -19.99
CA SER A 512 1.73 5.57 -19.98
C SER A 512 1.74 4.32 -20.87
N PRO A 513 2.83 4.10 -21.63
CA PRO A 513 3.94 5.02 -21.86
C PRO A 513 3.55 6.19 -22.77
N ASN A 514 4.11 7.36 -22.53
CA ASN A 514 3.99 8.52 -23.42
C ASN A 514 5.30 9.34 -23.34
N PRO A 515 6.13 9.34 -24.40
CA PRO A 515 5.95 8.70 -25.71
C PRO A 515 5.90 7.16 -25.68
N THR A 516 5.22 6.59 -26.68
CA THR A 516 5.20 5.14 -26.93
C THR A 516 6.02 4.79 -28.18
N ILE A 517 6.62 3.59 -28.20
CA ILE A 517 7.36 3.07 -29.36
C ILE A 517 6.46 2.13 -30.19
N ASP A 518 5.70 1.28 -29.51
CA ASP A 518 4.84 0.26 -30.14
C ASP A 518 3.43 0.74 -30.45
N GLY A 519 3.10 1.97 -30.05
CA GLY A 519 1.80 2.60 -30.24
C GLY A 519 0.78 2.31 -29.13
N ASN A 520 1.11 1.50 -28.14
CA ASN A 520 0.21 1.17 -27.06
C ASN A 520 0.32 2.18 -25.92
N VAL A 521 -0.82 2.66 -25.41
CA VAL A 521 -0.89 3.65 -24.31
C VAL A 521 -2.03 3.31 -23.39
N ASP A 522 -1.74 3.11 -22.11
CA ASP A 522 -2.74 2.95 -21.05
C ASP A 522 -3.16 4.32 -20.53
N VAL A 523 -4.46 4.53 -20.44
CA VAL A 523 -5.08 5.75 -19.90
C VAL A 523 -5.84 5.39 -18.63
N ARG A 524 -5.57 6.12 -17.54
CA ARG A 524 -6.26 5.95 -16.26
C ARG A 524 -6.80 7.30 -15.83
N VAL A 525 -8.06 7.33 -15.43
CA VAL A 525 -8.78 8.54 -15.02
C VAL A 525 -9.51 8.27 -13.71
N GLU A 526 -9.19 9.05 -12.70
CA GLU A 526 -9.92 9.10 -11.44
C GLU A 526 -10.86 10.30 -11.47
N MET A 527 -12.11 10.09 -11.09
CA MET A 527 -13.14 11.12 -11.05
C MET A 527 -13.37 11.59 -9.62
N SER A 528 -13.69 12.87 -9.45
CA SER A 528 -14.00 13.46 -8.15
C SER A 528 -15.28 12.87 -7.51
N LYS A 529 -16.14 12.29 -8.30
CA LYS A 529 -17.36 11.59 -7.93
C LYS A 529 -17.72 10.59 -9.04
N SER A 530 -18.66 9.70 -8.79
CA SER A 530 -19.13 8.76 -9.81
C SER A 530 -19.77 9.51 -10.98
N LEU A 531 -19.04 9.58 -12.11
CA LEU A 531 -19.43 10.28 -13.34
C LEU A 531 -19.15 9.39 -14.55
N PRO A 532 -19.95 9.52 -15.64
CA PRO A 532 -19.64 8.87 -16.89
C PRO A 532 -18.44 9.57 -17.54
N LEU A 533 -17.65 8.80 -18.29
CA LEU A 533 -16.50 9.31 -19.03
C LEU A 533 -16.62 8.93 -20.51
N GLU A 534 -16.54 9.90 -21.40
CA GLU A 534 -16.36 9.69 -22.82
C GLU A 534 -14.92 10.02 -23.21
N LEU A 535 -14.26 9.09 -23.91
CA LEU A 535 -12.91 9.22 -24.43
C LEU A 535 -12.96 9.26 -25.96
N ARG A 536 -12.21 10.17 -26.56
CA ARG A 536 -12.04 10.29 -28.02
C ARG A 536 -10.58 10.44 -28.35
N LEU A 537 -10.05 9.58 -29.20
CA LEU A 537 -8.69 9.65 -29.70
C LEU A 537 -8.71 10.15 -31.13
N TYR A 538 -7.96 11.20 -31.39
CA TYR A 538 -7.80 11.77 -32.73
C TYR A 538 -6.38 11.55 -33.25
N SER A 539 -6.29 11.25 -34.55
CA SER A 539 -5.04 11.14 -35.28
C SER A 539 -4.34 12.50 -35.47
N PRO A 540 -3.09 12.53 -35.94
CA PRO A 540 -2.36 13.77 -36.20
C PRO A 540 -3.03 14.69 -37.26
N ASP A 541 -3.83 14.14 -38.16
CA ASP A 541 -4.64 14.86 -39.16
C ASP A 541 -6.05 15.22 -38.66
N GLY A 542 -6.37 14.91 -37.39
CA GLY A 542 -7.64 15.28 -36.77
C GLY A 542 -8.77 14.29 -36.96
N ALA A 543 -8.53 13.13 -37.58
CA ALA A 543 -9.56 12.10 -37.74
C ALA A 543 -9.81 11.36 -36.41
N LEU A 544 -11.07 11.06 -36.11
CA LEU A 544 -11.46 10.31 -34.93
C LEU A 544 -11.11 8.82 -35.11
N LEU A 545 -10.17 8.30 -34.31
CA LEU A 545 -9.72 6.90 -34.37
C LEU A 545 -10.47 5.99 -33.41
N GLN A 546 -10.76 6.48 -32.22
CA GLN A 546 -11.38 5.69 -31.17
C GLN A 546 -12.34 6.56 -30.36
N LYS A 547 -13.50 6.00 -30.04
CA LYS A 547 -14.48 6.63 -29.16
C LYS A 547 -14.98 5.57 -28.18
N GLU A 548 -14.90 5.86 -26.89
CA GLU A 548 -15.40 4.99 -25.82
C GLU A 548 -16.25 5.79 -24.84
N THR A 549 -17.27 5.15 -24.31
CA THR A 549 -18.10 5.72 -23.24
C THR A 549 -18.13 4.73 -22.08
N HIS A 550 -17.73 5.20 -20.92
CA HIS A 550 -17.74 4.45 -19.68
C HIS A 550 -18.94 4.89 -18.82
N LEU A 551 -19.57 3.94 -18.16
CA LEU A 551 -20.65 4.22 -17.20
C LEU A 551 -20.12 5.04 -16.03
N SER A 552 -21.05 5.65 -15.28
CA SER A 552 -20.70 6.45 -14.11
C SER A 552 -19.91 5.64 -13.08
N ASP A 553 -18.68 6.04 -12.84
CA ASP A 553 -17.78 5.47 -11.85
C ASP A 553 -16.77 6.53 -11.36
N THR A 554 -16.06 6.25 -10.26
CA THR A 554 -14.98 7.08 -9.73
C THR A 554 -13.62 6.75 -10.33
N TYR A 555 -13.52 5.65 -11.08
CA TYR A 555 -12.29 5.24 -11.74
C TYR A 555 -12.58 4.62 -13.10
N HIS A 556 -11.88 5.13 -14.11
CA HIS A 556 -11.95 4.63 -15.47
C HIS A 556 -10.54 4.31 -15.96
N ALA A 557 -10.41 3.21 -16.70
CA ALA A 557 -9.17 2.89 -17.39
C ALA A 557 -9.48 2.34 -18.76
N THR A 558 -8.68 2.74 -19.75
CA THR A 558 -8.79 2.31 -21.14
C THR A 558 -7.42 2.17 -21.78
N HIS A 559 -7.40 1.55 -22.93
CA HIS A 559 -6.21 1.38 -23.75
C HIS A 559 -6.40 2.08 -25.10
N CYS A 560 -5.41 2.87 -25.50
CA CYS A 560 -5.36 3.54 -26.79
C CYS A 560 -4.25 2.93 -27.66
N TYR A 561 -4.53 2.74 -28.93
CA TYR A 561 -3.54 2.34 -29.92
C TYR A 561 -3.30 3.44 -30.95
N LEU A 562 -2.06 3.87 -31.06
CA LEU A 562 -1.61 4.90 -32.01
C LEU A 562 -0.99 4.19 -33.22
N PRO A 563 -1.65 4.18 -34.40
CA PRO A 563 -1.25 3.31 -35.55
C PRO A 563 0.04 3.73 -36.25
N MET A 564 0.43 5.00 -36.22
CA MET A 564 1.62 5.54 -36.89
C MET A 564 2.40 6.48 -35.99
N SER A 565 3.66 6.74 -36.29
CA SER A 565 4.45 7.78 -35.61
C SER A 565 3.79 9.14 -35.78
N GLY A 566 3.69 9.91 -34.69
CA GLY A 566 3.06 11.23 -34.70
C GLY A 566 2.50 11.68 -33.37
N VAL A 567 1.82 12.82 -33.39
CA VAL A 567 1.19 13.45 -32.22
C VAL A 567 -0.32 13.29 -32.32
N TYR A 568 -0.90 12.59 -31.38
CA TYR A 568 -2.32 12.32 -31.25
C TYR A 568 -2.93 13.18 -30.15
N VAL A 569 -4.24 13.38 -30.18
CA VAL A 569 -4.98 14.08 -29.14
C VAL A 569 -5.99 13.13 -28.52
N LEU A 570 -5.83 12.87 -27.24
CA LEU A 570 -6.84 12.20 -26.44
C LEU A 570 -7.72 13.25 -25.76
N GLU A 571 -9.00 13.21 -26.03
CA GLU A 571 -10.02 14.06 -25.43
C GLU A 571 -10.84 13.23 -24.43
N MET A 572 -10.99 13.76 -23.24
CA MET A 572 -11.78 13.19 -22.15
C MET A 572 -12.93 14.14 -21.83
N ASN A 573 -14.16 13.66 -21.91
CA ASN A 573 -15.37 14.43 -21.63
C ASN A 573 -16.18 13.78 -20.51
N SER A 574 -16.65 14.58 -19.54
CA SER A 574 -17.54 14.13 -18.48
C SER A 574 -18.47 15.26 -18.08
N GLY A 575 -19.75 15.13 -18.38
CA GLY A 575 -20.72 16.22 -18.23
C GLY A 575 -20.31 17.46 -19.05
N ASN A 576 -20.16 18.58 -18.38
CA ASN A 576 -19.71 19.85 -19.02
C ASN A 576 -18.18 20.01 -19.01
N SER A 577 -17.47 19.03 -18.52
CA SER A 577 -16.01 19.12 -18.35
C SER A 577 -15.30 18.41 -19.49
N ARG A 578 -14.27 19.07 -20.03
CA ARG A 578 -13.44 18.56 -21.12
C ARG A 578 -11.97 18.70 -20.78
N LYS A 579 -11.19 17.65 -21.04
CA LYS A 579 -9.74 17.64 -20.89
C LYS A 579 -9.08 16.99 -22.10
N THR A 580 -7.92 17.52 -22.49
CA THR A 580 -7.17 17.00 -23.65
C THR A 580 -5.74 16.66 -23.25
N ILE A 581 -5.22 15.55 -23.77
CA ILE A 581 -3.85 15.10 -23.55
C ILE A 581 -3.20 14.81 -24.89
N LYS A 582 -1.95 15.24 -25.06
CA LYS A 582 -1.11 14.83 -26.18
C LYS A 582 -0.53 13.45 -25.92
N LEU A 583 -0.73 12.55 -26.89
CA LEU A 583 -0.06 11.25 -26.93
C LEU A 583 0.93 11.27 -28.08
N ILE A 584 2.11 10.73 -27.85
CA ILE A 584 3.21 10.75 -28.83
C ILE A 584 3.62 9.32 -29.12
N ARG A 585 3.64 8.95 -30.41
CA ARG A 585 4.29 7.75 -30.89
C ARG A 585 5.54 8.12 -31.66
N ASN A 586 6.70 7.62 -31.20
CA ASN A 586 7.99 7.75 -31.86
C ASN A 586 8.15 6.80 -33.04
#